data_49cffd2b3a71d38b4b210cdf975ea8da
#
_entry.id   49cffd2b3a71d38b4b210cdf975ea8da
#
_cell.length_a   1.000
_cell.length_b   1.000
_cell.length_c   1.000
_cell.angle_alpha   90.00
_cell.angle_beta   90.00
_cell.angle_gamma   90.00
#
_symmetry.space_group_name_H-M   'P 1'
#
loop_
_entity.id
_entity.type
_entity.pdbx_description
1 polymer ?
#
loop_
_entity_poly.entity_id
_entity_poly.type
_entity_poly.pdbx_seq_one_letter_code
_entity_poly.pdbx_strand_id
1 'polypeptide(L)'
;MTGKMKAAFLREFHNGLNIEETEIPTPGYKEVLVKVKASGLCASDLHIIDGILPSVKLNFTPGHEMAGEVCEVGEGVTGLKIGTHVVAAIDVTCGRCRFCLTGHTNLCRSLRRIGFEINGSHEEYAIVPESNIFPIDESIPFEQAAVIPDAVVCMYHAIKNKGNVRAGDKVLILGTGGLGIQGIQIAKYFGAEVYATSRQDKKLEIAKQFGADEVINTANCNLVEEIDRITNGEQCDVIFDNIGIKDSIEESLKMLRPGGKIIVVGYNDPEFEANYQEVVIKEKEIIGIRGSNKSDLVEAINLVEKGIVKPYIYKTYKLEEINEALDNLRNGSSLGRTVVVFD
;
A
#
# COMPACT_ATOMS: atom_id res chain seq x y z
N MET A 1 29.04 0.04 -10.99
CA MET A 1 28.96 1.52 -11.21
C MET A 1 29.65 2.21 -10.05
N THR A 2 30.42 3.29 -10.25
CA THR A 2 31.09 4.02 -9.16
C THR A 2 30.70 5.50 -9.23
N GLY A 3 30.45 6.11 -8.10
CA GLY A 3 30.03 7.51 -8.02
C GLY A 3 29.26 7.80 -6.73
N LYS A 4 28.77 9.04 -6.64
CA LYS A 4 27.92 9.44 -5.53
C LYS A 4 26.46 9.53 -5.97
N MET A 5 25.56 9.37 -5.02
CA MET A 5 24.13 9.51 -5.16
C MET A 5 23.54 10.27 -4.00
N LYS A 6 22.34 10.84 -4.18
CA LYS A 6 21.55 11.42 -3.11
C LYS A 6 20.62 10.37 -2.50
N ALA A 7 20.48 10.44 -1.17
CA ALA A 7 19.57 9.60 -0.42
C ALA A 7 18.96 10.37 0.76
N ALA A 8 17.72 10.04 1.11
CA ALA A 8 17.02 10.62 2.25
C ALA A 8 17.12 9.66 3.45
N PHE A 9 17.96 9.99 4.42
CA PHE A 9 18.24 9.17 5.60
C PHE A 9 17.35 9.48 6.78
N LEU A 10 16.88 8.47 7.48
CA LEU A 10 16.31 8.59 8.81
C LEU A 10 17.44 8.60 9.85
N ARG A 11 17.84 9.79 10.32
CA ARG A 11 18.92 9.98 11.30
C ARG A 11 18.41 10.07 12.73
N GLU A 12 17.19 10.59 12.89
CA GLU A 12 16.53 10.80 14.17
C GLU A 12 15.03 10.62 14.01
N PHE A 13 14.37 10.01 14.98
CA PHE A 13 12.91 9.92 14.98
C PHE A 13 12.28 11.29 15.22
N HIS A 14 11.10 11.52 14.65
CA HIS A 14 10.31 12.75 14.73
C HIS A 14 10.92 13.99 14.07
N ASN A 15 12.02 13.86 13.32
CA ASN A 15 12.76 15.00 12.74
C ASN A 15 12.78 15.02 11.20
N GLY A 16 11.92 14.23 10.55
CA GLY A 16 11.91 14.11 9.07
C GLY A 16 13.14 13.33 8.55
N LEU A 17 13.42 13.49 7.24
CA LEU A 17 14.51 12.80 6.57
C LEU A 17 15.63 13.78 6.19
N ASN A 18 16.88 13.35 6.34
CA ASN A 18 18.07 14.11 5.99
C ASN A 18 18.52 13.72 4.58
N ILE A 19 18.60 14.68 3.67
CA ILE A 19 19.11 14.44 2.32
C ILE A 19 20.63 14.59 2.34
N GLU A 20 21.33 13.51 1.99
CA GLU A 20 22.77 13.42 2.03
C GLU A 20 23.33 12.80 0.75
N GLU A 21 24.56 13.11 0.42
CA GLU A 21 25.33 12.36 -0.58
C GLU A 21 25.98 11.12 0.04
N THR A 22 25.84 9.99 -0.65
CA THR A 22 26.50 8.73 -0.29
C THR A 22 27.08 8.06 -1.52
N GLU A 23 27.91 7.02 -1.34
CA GLU A 23 28.43 6.24 -2.45
C GLU A 23 27.33 5.37 -3.07
N ILE A 24 27.35 5.24 -4.40
CA ILE A 24 26.47 4.27 -5.11
C ILE A 24 26.88 2.87 -4.66
N PRO A 25 25.95 2.06 -4.11
CA PRO A 25 26.29 0.72 -3.64
C PRO A 25 26.56 -0.24 -4.80
N THR A 26 27.39 -1.26 -4.55
CA THR A 26 27.66 -2.32 -5.52
C THR A 26 26.83 -3.55 -5.18
N PRO A 27 26.09 -4.16 -6.16
CA PRO A 27 25.28 -5.33 -5.88
C PRO A 27 26.15 -6.56 -5.57
N GLY A 28 25.79 -7.26 -4.50
CA GLY A 28 26.41 -8.52 -4.08
C GLY A 28 25.80 -9.73 -4.82
N TYR A 29 26.08 -10.93 -4.27
CA TYR A 29 25.53 -12.18 -4.84
C TYR A 29 24.01 -12.20 -4.81
N LYS A 30 23.40 -12.42 -6.00
CA LYS A 30 21.94 -12.40 -6.19
C LYS A 30 21.26 -11.08 -5.80
N GLU A 31 21.97 -9.98 -5.96
CA GLU A 31 21.42 -8.65 -5.78
C GLU A 31 21.43 -7.87 -7.10
N VAL A 32 20.55 -6.90 -7.21
CA VAL A 32 20.38 -6.06 -8.39
C VAL A 32 20.47 -4.60 -7.92
N LEU A 33 21.25 -3.80 -8.63
CA LEU A 33 21.25 -2.36 -8.47
C LEU A 33 20.16 -1.78 -9.37
N VAL A 34 19.19 -1.14 -8.78
CA VAL A 34 18.09 -0.45 -9.46
C VAL A 34 18.35 1.04 -9.43
N LYS A 35 18.37 1.70 -10.61
CA LYS A 35 18.25 3.16 -10.69
C LYS A 35 16.78 3.50 -10.39
N VAL A 36 16.52 4.05 -9.24
CA VAL A 36 15.16 4.43 -8.83
C VAL A 36 14.69 5.57 -9.71
N LYS A 37 13.51 5.45 -10.29
CA LYS A 37 12.85 6.49 -11.09
C LYS A 37 11.68 7.11 -10.35
N ALA A 38 11.04 6.33 -9.49
CA ALA A 38 9.92 6.81 -8.68
C ALA A 38 9.83 6.02 -7.36
N SER A 39 9.49 6.73 -6.30
CA SER A 39 9.29 6.20 -4.95
C SER A 39 7.99 6.76 -4.36
N GLY A 40 7.00 5.89 -4.13
CA GLY A 40 5.73 6.28 -3.51
C GLY A 40 5.87 6.60 -2.03
N LEU A 41 5.00 7.48 -1.52
CA LEU A 41 4.90 7.84 -0.12
C LEU A 41 3.62 7.25 0.49
N CYS A 42 3.76 6.58 1.61
CA CYS A 42 2.71 5.90 2.36
C CYS A 42 2.59 6.43 3.79
N ALA A 43 1.44 6.23 4.43
CA ALA A 43 1.29 6.50 5.86
C ALA A 43 2.29 5.72 6.72
N SER A 44 2.76 4.55 6.25
CA SER A 44 3.79 3.77 6.92
C SER A 44 5.14 4.50 7.01
N ASP A 45 5.45 5.41 6.09
CA ASP A 45 6.68 6.24 6.17
C ASP A 45 6.59 7.19 7.37
N LEU A 46 5.38 7.70 7.68
CA LEU A 46 5.17 8.50 8.89
C LEU A 46 5.36 7.65 10.16
N HIS A 47 4.85 6.41 10.18
CA HIS A 47 5.05 5.49 11.31
C HIS A 47 6.54 5.14 11.51
N ILE A 48 7.30 5.04 10.40
CA ILE A 48 8.76 4.84 10.42
C ILE A 48 9.44 6.06 11.04
N ILE A 49 9.14 7.26 10.56
CA ILE A 49 9.74 8.51 11.02
C ILE A 49 9.37 8.80 12.48
N ASP A 50 8.16 8.46 12.89
CA ASP A 50 7.68 8.67 14.26
C ASP A 50 8.13 7.56 15.23
N GLY A 51 8.94 6.58 14.78
CA GLY A 51 9.47 5.52 15.63
C GLY A 51 8.42 4.56 16.22
N ILE A 52 7.23 4.50 15.62
CA ILE A 52 6.12 3.64 16.09
C ILE A 52 6.44 2.16 15.87
N LEU A 53 7.28 1.84 14.88
CA LEU A 53 7.62 0.47 14.51
C LEU A 53 8.89 -0.01 15.21
N PRO A 54 8.83 -0.94 16.19
CA PRO A 54 10.01 -1.34 16.99
C PRO A 54 11.12 -2.03 16.19
N SER A 55 10.81 -2.55 15.00
CA SER A 55 11.79 -3.21 14.13
C SER A 55 12.65 -2.23 13.34
N VAL A 56 12.24 -0.96 13.23
CA VAL A 56 12.95 0.08 12.47
C VAL A 56 14.11 0.62 13.31
N LYS A 57 15.26 0.80 12.66
CA LYS A 57 16.46 1.38 13.27
C LYS A 57 16.83 2.67 12.55
N LEU A 58 17.56 3.55 13.22
CA LEU A 58 18.10 4.76 12.62
C LEU A 58 19.25 4.46 11.65
N ASN A 59 19.65 5.47 10.89
CA ASN A 59 20.76 5.44 9.93
C ASN A 59 20.52 4.53 8.71
N PHE A 60 19.31 4.57 8.16
CA PHE A 60 18.96 3.90 6.91
C PHE A 60 18.08 4.80 6.04
N THR A 61 17.88 4.41 4.79
CA THR A 61 16.99 5.10 3.83
C THR A 61 15.63 4.40 3.80
N PRO A 62 14.52 5.07 4.18
CA PRO A 62 13.17 4.54 4.03
C PRO A 62 12.72 4.45 2.56
N GLY A 63 11.41 4.19 2.37
CA GLY A 63 10.77 4.08 1.05
C GLY A 63 10.59 2.64 0.62
N HIS A 64 9.34 2.23 0.49
CA HIS A 64 8.98 0.83 0.20
C HIS A 64 8.14 0.66 -1.06
N GLU A 65 7.84 1.74 -1.75
CA GLU A 65 7.13 1.78 -3.03
C GLU A 65 8.11 2.17 -4.13
N MET A 66 8.70 1.18 -4.81
CA MET A 66 9.81 1.40 -5.74
C MET A 66 9.46 1.01 -7.17
N ALA A 67 9.76 1.91 -8.11
CA ALA A 67 9.89 1.60 -9.52
C ALA A 67 11.18 2.20 -10.11
N GLY A 68 11.79 1.53 -11.06
CA GLY A 68 13.02 2.00 -11.69
C GLY A 68 13.53 1.06 -12.76
N GLU A 69 14.80 1.23 -13.11
CA GLU A 69 15.49 0.47 -14.15
C GLU A 69 16.64 -0.35 -13.54
N VAL A 70 16.79 -1.58 -13.97
CA VAL A 70 17.98 -2.39 -13.65
C VAL A 70 19.21 -1.73 -14.26
N CYS A 71 20.19 -1.31 -13.46
CA CYS A 71 21.41 -0.71 -13.97
C CYS A 71 22.69 -1.55 -13.75
N GLU A 72 22.71 -2.46 -12.77
CA GLU A 72 23.79 -3.42 -12.58
C GLU A 72 23.22 -4.70 -11.93
N VAL A 73 23.80 -5.85 -12.25
CA VAL A 73 23.41 -7.14 -11.66
C VAL A 73 24.61 -7.79 -11.00
N GLY A 74 24.41 -8.30 -9.78
CA GLY A 74 25.44 -9.03 -9.04
C GLY A 74 25.65 -10.45 -9.55
N GLU A 75 26.68 -11.11 -9.05
CA GLU A 75 26.97 -12.50 -9.37
C GLU A 75 25.78 -13.41 -9.02
N GLY A 76 25.47 -14.37 -9.90
CA GLY A 76 24.40 -15.35 -9.71
C GLY A 76 23.00 -14.85 -10.08
N VAL A 77 22.83 -13.59 -10.46
CA VAL A 77 21.56 -13.06 -11.01
C VAL A 77 21.34 -13.64 -12.41
N THR A 78 20.13 -14.11 -12.68
CA THR A 78 19.76 -14.71 -13.97
C THR A 78 18.42 -14.16 -14.47
N GLY A 79 18.31 -13.99 -15.80
CA GLY A 79 17.02 -13.60 -16.41
C GLY A 79 16.69 -12.10 -16.39
N LEU A 80 17.49 -11.26 -15.73
CA LEU A 80 17.34 -9.80 -15.74
C LEU A 80 18.38 -9.15 -16.67
N LYS A 81 17.94 -8.15 -17.43
CA LYS A 81 18.81 -7.35 -18.31
C LYS A 81 18.92 -5.93 -17.80
N ILE A 82 20.08 -5.32 -18.03
CA ILE A 82 20.24 -3.88 -17.80
C ILE A 82 19.23 -3.11 -18.67
N GLY A 83 18.58 -2.10 -18.11
CA GLY A 83 17.52 -1.33 -18.75
C GLY A 83 16.11 -1.90 -18.56
N THR A 84 15.95 -3.10 -17.97
CA THR A 84 14.62 -3.64 -17.67
C THR A 84 13.89 -2.74 -16.65
N HIS A 85 12.66 -2.32 -16.97
CA HIS A 85 11.79 -1.62 -16.04
C HIS A 85 11.25 -2.60 -14.99
N VAL A 86 11.33 -2.20 -13.72
CA VAL A 86 11.02 -3.09 -12.60
C VAL A 86 10.31 -2.37 -11.46
N VAL A 87 9.57 -3.14 -10.69
CA VAL A 87 9.13 -2.79 -9.33
C VAL A 87 9.73 -3.77 -8.34
N ALA A 88 9.81 -3.37 -7.06
CA ALA A 88 10.37 -4.20 -6.02
C ALA A 88 9.30 -4.66 -5.01
N ALA A 89 9.15 -5.97 -4.81
CA ALA A 89 8.36 -6.49 -3.70
C ALA A 89 8.99 -6.10 -2.36
N ILE A 90 8.18 -5.61 -1.42
CA ILE A 90 8.64 -5.10 -0.13
C ILE A 90 9.28 -6.20 0.73
N ASP A 91 8.64 -7.36 0.77
CA ASP A 91 8.93 -8.46 1.71
C ASP A 91 10.08 -9.34 1.24
N VAL A 92 11.25 -9.21 1.89
CA VAL A 92 12.40 -10.11 1.73
C VAL A 92 12.23 -11.30 2.65
N THR A 93 11.97 -12.46 2.07
CA THR A 93 11.55 -13.68 2.77
C THR A 93 12.61 -14.78 2.77
N CYS A 94 12.57 -15.68 3.76
CA CYS A 94 13.56 -16.75 3.86
C CYS A 94 13.36 -17.91 2.85
N GLY A 95 12.24 -17.98 2.15
CA GLY A 95 11.90 -19.00 1.16
C GLY A 95 11.68 -20.43 1.69
N ARG A 96 11.99 -20.73 2.97
CA ARG A 96 12.03 -22.10 3.51
C ARG A 96 11.17 -22.36 4.75
N CYS A 97 10.61 -21.35 5.38
CA CYS A 97 9.70 -21.58 6.52
C CYS A 97 8.32 -22.03 6.04
N ARG A 98 7.51 -22.56 6.95
CA ARG A 98 6.15 -23.03 6.64
C ARG A 98 5.35 -21.99 5.85
N PHE A 99 5.37 -20.74 6.27
CA PHE A 99 4.63 -19.67 5.60
C PHE A 99 5.10 -19.43 4.15
N CYS A 100 6.41 -19.38 3.92
CA CYS A 100 6.93 -19.23 2.56
C CYS A 100 6.54 -20.42 1.67
N LEU A 101 6.66 -21.66 2.20
CA LEU A 101 6.36 -22.88 1.44
C LEU A 101 4.87 -23.08 1.14
N THR A 102 3.99 -22.42 1.90
CA THR A 102 2.52 -22.47 1.69
C THR A 102 1.96 -21.22 1.02
N GLY A 103 2.83 -20.34 0.45
CA GLY A 103 2.42 -19.15 -0.30
C GLY A 103 2.02 -17.93 0.57
N HIS A 104 2.16 -18.01 1.90
CA HIS A 104 1.89 -16.91 2.82
C HIS A 104 3.19 -16.15 3.13
N THR A 105 3.84 -15.63 2.09
CA THR A 105 5.18 -15.05 2.17
C THR A 105 5.24 -13.81 3.06
N ASN A 106 4.17 -13.03 3.13
CA ASN A 106 4.01 -11.87 4.01
C ASN A 106 4.06 -12.23 5.52
N LEU A 107 3.88 -13.51 5.88
CA LEU A 107 3.95 -14.02 7.25
C LEU A 107 5.27 -14.77 7.54
N CYS A 108 6.30 -14.55 6.73
CA CYS A 108 7.61 -15.18 6.91
C CYS A 108 8.17 -14.92 8.31
N ARG A 109 8.70 -15.98 8.97
CA ARG A 109 9.27 -15.85 10.33
C ARG A 109 10.56 -15.02 10.40
N SER A 110 11.28 -14.92 9.29
CA SER A 110 12.53 -14.14 9.15
C SER A 110 12.35 -13.00 8.17
N LEU A 111 11.18 -12.38 8.20
CA LEU A 111 10.84 -11.29 7.32
C LEU A 111 11.72 -10.07 7.59
N ARG A 112 12.26 -9.48 6.53
CA ARG A 112 12.79 -8.11 6.50
C ARG A 112 12.14 -7.38 5.36
N ARG A 113 11.99 -6.07 5.47
CA ARG A 113 11.26 -5.27 4.48
C ARG A 113 12.15 -4.17 3.92
N ILE A 114 12.09 -4.03 2.61
CA ILE A 114 12.70 -2.89 1.91
C ILE A 114 12.01 -1.62 2.41
N GLY A 115 12.80 -0.61 2.77
CA GLY A 115 12.29 0.65 3.31
C GLY A 115 11.88 0.64 4.78
N PHE A 116 12.06 -0.51 5.50
CA PHE A 116 11.78 -0.64 6.94
C PHE A 116 13.00 -1.13 7.73
N GLU A 117 13.43 -2.35 7.52
CA GLU A 117 14.60 -2.95 8.18
C GLU A 117 15.85 -2.94 7.31
N ILE A 118 15.70 -2.69 6.00
CA ILE A 118 16.77 -2.51 5.01
C ILE A 118 16.48 -1.28 4.18
N ASN A 119 17.53 -0.70 3.58
CA ASN A 119 17.39 0.50 2.74
C ASN A 119 16.31 0.31 1.67
N GLY A 120 15.61 1.39 1.40
CA GLY A 120 14.45 1.45 0.52
C GLY A 120 14.69 2.30 -0.71
N SER A 121 13.66 3.03 -1.13
CA SER A 121 13.61 3.71 -2.41
C SER A 121 13.70 5.24 -2.34
N HIS A 122 13.84 5.83 -1.15
CA HIS A 122 14.04 7.28 -1.08
C HIS A 122 15.51 7.66 -1.36
N GLU A 123 16.08 7.06 -2.40
CA GLU A 123 17.45 7.26 -2.88
C GLU A 123 17.53 7.04 -4.41
N GLU A 124 18.56 7.58 -5.06
CA GLU A 124 18.70 7.49 -6.53
C GLU A 124 19.01 6.06 -7.01
N TYR A 125 19.69 5.24 -6.20
CA TYR A 125 20.03 3.85 -6.53
C TYR A 125 19.82 2.97 -5.30
N ALA A 126 19.11 1.86 -5.48
CA ALA A 126 18.80 0.91 -4.42
C ALA A 126 19.27 -0.50 -4.74
N ILE A 127 19.80 -1.21 -3.73
CA ILE A 127 20.09 -2.64 -3.83
C ILE A 127 18.83 -3.45 -3.48
N VAL A 128 18.45 -4.34 -4.38
CA VAL A 128 17.27 -5.20 -4.22
C VAL A 128 17.66 -6.65 -4.47
N PRO A 129 17.28 -7.61 -3.61
CA PRO A 129 17.47 -9.03 -3.93
C PRO A 129 16.76 -9.41 -5.23
N GLU A 130 17.40 -10.21 -6.08
CA GLU A 130 16.82 -10.70 -7.35
C GLU A 130 15.40 -11.26 -7.17
N SER A 131 15.18 -11.99 -6.07
CA SER A 131 13.88 -12.59 -5.75
C SER A 131 12.76 -11.60 -5.44
N ASN A 132 13.08 -10.32 -5.29
CA ASN A 132 12.14 -9.23 -5.02
C ASN A 132 11.93 -8.31 -6.24
N ILE A 133 12.64 -8.55 -7.33
CA ILE A 133 12.51 -7.79 -8.59
C ILE A 133 11.40 -8.41 -9.44
N PHE A 134 10.50 -7.56 -9.92
CA PHE A 134 9.40 -7.90 -10.83
C PHE A 134 9.45 -6.98 -12.04
N PRO A 135 9.76 -7.52 -13.24
CA PRO A 135 9.67 -6.76 -14.49
C PRO A 135 8.24 -6.27 -14.74
N ILE A 136 8.14 -5.09 -15.34
CA ILE A 136 6.89 -4.45 -15.75
C ILE A 136 6.99 -4.01 -17.21
N ASP A 137 5.84 -3.80 -17.85
CA ASP A 137 5.76 -3.25 -19.20
C ASP A 137 6.29 -1.80 -19.22
N GLU A 138 7.14 -1.48 -20.21
CA GLU A 138 7.76 -0.16 -20.37
C GLU A 138 6.74 0.97 -20.63
N SER A 139 5.52 0.65 -21.02
CA SER A 139 4.44 1.62 -21.20
C SER A 139 3.86 2.18 -19.91
N ILE A 140 4.13 1.53 -18.76
CA ILE A 140 3.64 2.02 -17.47
C ILE A 140 4.55 3.14 -16.98
N PRO A 141 4.03 4.36 -16.75
CA PRO A 141 4.81 5.45 -16.16
C PRO A 141 5.37 5.03 -14.78
N PHE A 142 6.63 5.37 -14.50
CA PHE A 142 7.28 4.97 -13.25
C PHE A 142 6.54 5.45 -12.00
N GLU A 143 5.91 6.63 -12.05
CA GLU A 143 5.11 7.17 -10.95
C GLU A 143 3.92 6.27 -10.62
N GLN A 144 3.29 5.68 -11.64
CA GLN A 144 2.20 4.72 -11.46
C GLN A 144 2.73 3.35 -11.04
N ALA A 145 3.86 2.93 -11.61
CA ALA A 145 4.50 1.65 -11.29
C ALA A 145 4.96 1.61 -9.83
N ALA A 146 5.53 2.70 -9.31
CA ALA A 146 6.07 2.76 -7.96
C ALA A 146 5.06 2.36 -6.88
N VAL A 147 3.78 2.67 -7.06
CA VAL A 147 2.74 2.41 -6.07
C VAL A 147 2.09 1.02 -6.19
N ILE A 148 2.46 0.24 -7.19
CA ILE A 148 1.96 -1.13 -7.37
C ILE A 148 2.37 -2.04 -6.21
N PRO A 149 3.65 -2.03 -5.72
CA PRO A 149 4.11 -2.94 -4.68
C PRO A 149 3.48 -2.74 -3.31
N ASP A 150 2.78 -1.64 -3.07
CA ASP A 150 2.04 -1.40 -1.84
C ASP A 150 0.56 -1.08 -2.11
N ALA A 151 0.25 0.11 -2.61
CA ALA A 151 -1.12 0.59 -2.66
C ALA A 151 -2.05 -0.29 -3.50
N VAL A 152 -1.58 -0.81 -4.64
CA VAL A 152 -2.38 -1.68 -5.50
C VAL A 152 -2.44 -3.10 -4.93
N VAL A 153 -1.27 -3.68 -4.64
CA VAL A 153 -1.20 -5.08 -4.23
C VAL A 153 -1.80 -5.33 -2.85
N CYS A 154 -1.66 -4.37 -1.92
CA CYS A 154 -2.24 -4.48 -0.59
C CYS A 154 -3.78 -4.55 -0.66
N MET A 155 -4.40 -3.68 -1.47
CA MET A 155 -5.84 -3.74 -1.70
C MET A 155 -6.27 -4.97 -2.50
N TYR A 156 -5.45 -5.43 -3.45
CA TYR A 156 -5.72 -6.70 -4.13
C TYR A 156 -5.74 -7.88 -3.16
N HIS A 157 -4.73 -7.98 -2.28
CA HIS A 157 -4.68 -9.00 -1.24
C HIS A 157 -5.89 -8.91 -0.28
N ALA A 158 -6.23 -7.70 0.14
CA ALA A 158 -7.38 -7.44 1.01
C ALA A 158 -8.68 -7.92 0.37
N ILE A 159 -8.93 -7.51 -0.88
CA ILE A 159 -10.21 -7.74 -1.57
C ILE A 159 -10.36 -9.19 -2.00
N LYS A 160 -9.34 -9.74 -2.69
CA LYS A 160 -9.39 -11.10 -3.22
C LYS A 160 -9.24 -12.18 -2.14
N ASN A 161 -8.16 -12.06 -1.33
CA ASN A 161 -7.76 -13.18 -0.47
C ASN A 161 -8.40 -13.13 0.93
N LYS A 162 -8.71 -11.95 1.45
CA LYS A 162 -9.28 -11.80 2.79
C LYS A 162 -10.77 -11.50 2.76
N GLY A 163 -11.18 -10.52 1.97
CA GLY A 163 -12.58 -10.19 1.75
C GLY A 163 -13.31 -11.29 0.97
N ASN A 164 -12.62 -11.96 0.04
CA ASN A 164 -13.21 -12.93 -0.90
C ASN A 164 -14.41 -12.31 -1.65
N VAL A 165 -14.24 -11.07 -2.07
CA VAL A 165 -15.27 -10.26 -2.73
C VAL A 165 -15.72 -10.92 -4.02
N ARG A 166 -17.03 -10.91 -4.26
CA ARG A 166 -17.70 -11.52 -5.40
C ARG A 166 -18.62 -10.53 -6.09
N ALA A 167 -19.03 -10.88 -7.28
CA ALA A 167 -20.02 -10.09 -8.02
C ALA A 167 -21.34 -10.00 -7.23
N GLY A 168 -21.83 -8.76 -7.09
CA GLY A 168 -23.03 -8.43 -6.34
C GLY A 168 -22.84 -8.15 -4.85
N ASP A 169 -21.63 -8.37 -4.29
CA ASP A 169 -21.34 -7.98 -2.90
C ASP A 169 -21.42 -6.46 -2.74
N LYS A 170 -22.02 -5.99 -1.64
CA LYS A 170 -21.99 -4.60 -1.20
C LYS A 170 -20.72 -4.34 -0.40
N VAL A 171 -19.81 -3.57 -0.99
CA VAL A 171 -18.49 -3.29 -0.45
C VAL A 171 -18.38 -1.85 0.01
N LEU A 172 -18.01 -1.64 1.27
CA LEU A 172 -17.72 -0.31 1.80
C LEU A 172 -16.19 -0.11 1.92
N ILE A 173 -15.68 0.95 1.32
CA ILE A 173 -14.29 1.41 1.45
C ILE A 173 -14.26 2.61 2.40
N LEU A 174 -13.79 2.40 3.63
CA LEU A 174 -13.56 3.46 4.60
C LEU A 174 -12.22 4.14 4.29
N GLY A 175 -12.29 5.44 3.93
CA GLY A 175 -11.11 6.23 3.59
C GLY A 175 -10.65 6.07 2.14
N THR A 176 -10.92 7.11 1.35
CA THR A 176 -10.55 7.22 -0.08
C THR A 176 -9.21 7.94 -0.27
N GLY A 177 -8.17 7.49 0.44
CA GLY A 177 -6.79 7.91 0.24
C GLY A 177 -6.07 7.08 -0.82
N GLY A 178 -4.73 7.02 -0.73
CA GLY A 178 -3.89 6.30 -1.68
C GLY A 178 -4.23 4.81 -1.84
N LEU A 179 -4.67 4.13 -0.77
CA LEU A 179 -5.15 2.74 -0.80
C LEU A 179 -6.59 2.65 -1.33
N GLY A 180 -7.49 3.48 -0.78
CA GLY A 180 -8.92 3.37 -1.06
C GLY A 180 -9.28 3.53 -2.53
N ILE A 181 -8.63 4.45 -3.26
CA ILE A 181 -8.85 4.64 -4.71
C ILE A 181 -8.47 3.37 -5.50
N GLN A 182 -7.41 2.68 -5.12
CA GLN A 182 -7.03 1.40 -5.75
C GLN A 182 -8.06 0.32 -5.38
N GLY A 183 -8.49 0.30 -4.11
CA GLY A 183 -9.50 -0.64 -3.62
C GLY A 183 -10.84 -0.53 -4.35
N ILE A 184 -11.30 0.68 -4.66
CA ILE A 184 -12.53 0.91 -5.44
C ILE A 184 -12.42 0.20 -6.80
N GLN A 185 -11.36 0.44 -7.55
CA GLN A 185 -11.15 -0.15 -8.87
C GLN A 185 -11.09 -1.68 -8.82
N ILE A 186 -10.38 -2.22 -7.83
CA ILE A 186 -10.23 -3.67 -7.65
C ILE A 186 -11.55 -4.30 -7.24
N ALA A 187 -12.31 -3.70 -6.32
CA ALA A 187 -13.63 -4.21 -5.92
C ALA A 187 -14.61 -4.20 -7.11
N LYS A 188 -14.59 -3.13 -7.91
CA LYS A 188 -15.37 -3.06 -9.17
C LYS A 188 -14.96 -4.14 -10.18
N TYR A 189 -13.67 -4.44 -10.30
CA TYR A 189 -13.19 -5.53 -11.15
C TYR A 189 -13.77 -6.90 -10.73
N PHE A 190 -13.94 -7.13 -9.43
CA PHE A 190 -14.61 -8.33 -8.92
C PHE A 190 -16.15 -8.28 -8.99
N GLY A 191 -16.72 -7.19 -9.52
CA GLY A 191 -18.17 -7.05 -9.76
C GLY A 191 -18.97 -6.59 -8.54
N ALA A 192 -18.32 -6.00 -7.54
CA ALA A 192 -19.00 -5.47 -6.36
C ALA A 192 -19.76 -4.17 -6.64
N GLU A 193 -20.78 -3.91 -5.84
CA GLU A 193 -21.36 -2.60 -5.63
C GLU A 193 -20.53 -1.87 -4.57
N VAL A 194 -19.92 -0.72 -4.92
CA VAL A 194 -18.88 -0.09 -4.11
C VAL A 194 -19.33 1.25 -3.54
N TYR A 195 -19.34 1.33 -2.23
CA TYR A 195 -19.55 2.54 -1.45
C TYR A 195 -18.22 3.07 -0.93
N ALA A 196 -17.99 4.38 -0.99
CA ALA A 196 -16.72 4.96 -0.60
C ALA A 196 -16.90 6.17 0.31
N THR A 197 -16.06 6.31 1.33
CA THR A 197 -16.20 7.39 2.31
C THR A 197 -15.00 8.31 2.39
N SER A 198 -15.26 9.57 2.66
CA SER A 198 -14.25 10.58 3.02
C SER A 198 -14.90 11.72 3.79
N ARG A 199 -14.10 12.52 4.50
CA ARG A 199 -14.51 13.82 5.07
C ARG A 199 -14.32 14.98 4.09
N GLN A 200 -13.75 14.73 2.89
CA GLN A 200 -13.40 15.75 1.91
C GLN A 200 -14.11 15.46 0.58
N ASP A 201 -14.92 16.42 0.11
CA ASP A 201 -15.68 16.26 -1.15
C ASP A 201 -14.79 16.00 -2.35
N LYS A 202 -13.63 16.66 -2.44
CA LYS A 202 -12.67 16.43 -3.53
C LYS A 202 -12.21 14.97 -3.63
N LYS A 203 -12.00 14.29 -2.49
CA LYS A 203 -11.66 12.86 -2.48
C LYS A 203 -12.83 11.99 -2.94
N LEU A 204 -14.05 12.40 -2.63
CA LEU A 204 -15.27 11.71 -3.06
C LEU A 204 -15.51 11.88 -4.56
N GLU A 205 -15.26 13.06 -5.13
CA GLU A 205 -15.30 13.28 -6.58
C GLU A 205 -14.32 12.33 -7.31
N ILE A 206 -13.10 12.20 -6.80
CA ILE A 206 -12.11 11.26 -7.33
C ILE A 206 -12.61 9.81 -7.18
N ALA A 207 -13.13 9.42 -6.01
CA ALA A 207 -13.67 8.09 -5.79
C ALA A 207 -14.77 7.72 -6.81
N LYS A 208 -15.67 8.68 -7.11
CA LYS A 208 -16.71 8.53 -8.12
C LYS A 208 -16.13 8.32 -9.53
N GLN A 209 -15.09 9.09 -9.90
CA GLN A 209 -14.40 8.94 -11.19
C GLN A 209 -13.74 7.57 -11.34
N PHE A 210 -13.28 6.96 -10.25
CA PHE A 210 -12.67 5.64 -10.21
C PHE A 210 -13.66 4.48 -9.98
N GLY A 211 -14.96 4.77 -10.03
CA GLY A 211 -16.00 3.75 -10.16
C GLY A 211 -16.76 3.43 -8.88
N ALA A 212 -16.65 4.23 -7.81
CA ALA A 212 -17.55 4.09 -6.67
C ALA A 212 -19.01 4.34 -7.12
N ASP A 213 -19.90 3.42 -6.77
CA ASP A 213 -21.34 3.54 -7.10
C ASP A 213 -21.99 4.65 -6.25
N GLU A 214 -21.66 4.69 -4.95
CA GLU A 214 -22.06 5.76 -4.05
C GLU A 214 -20.87 6.31 -3.25
N VAL A 215 -20.93 7.59 -2.91
CA VAL A 215 -19.90 8.27 -2.13
C VAL A 215 -20.54 9.03 -0.97
N ILE A 216 -19.94 8.93 0.22
CA ILE A 216 -20.52 9.44 1.46
C ILE A 216 -19.54 10.37 2.15
N ASN A 217 -19.96 11.63 2.38
CA ASN A 217 -19.18 12.57 3.17
C ASN A 217 -19.51 12.39 4.66
N THR A 218 -18.60 11.73 5.38
CA THR A 218 -18.76 11.41 6.80
C THR A 218 -18.65 12.61 7.73
N ALA A 219 -18.29 13.81 7.23
CA ALA A 219 -18.36 15.04 8.02
C ALA A 219 -19.79 15.58 8.13
N ASN A 220 -20.70 15.16 7.25
CA ASN A 220 -22.02 15.76 7.09
C ASN A 220 -23.18 14.83 7.47
N CYS A 221 -22.93 13.56 7.80
CA CYS A 221 -23.99 12.58 8.10
C CYS A 221 -23.56 11.53 9.13
N ASN A 222 -24.54 10.83 9.68
CA ASN A 222 -24.32 9.58 10.42
C ASN A 222 -24.10 8.46 9.40
N LEU A 223 -22.88 7.90 9.35
CA LEU A 223 -22.50 6.89 8.36
C LEU A 223 -23.34 5.62 8.50
N VAL A 224 -23.67 5.19 9.72
CA VAL A 224 -24.48 3.97 9.97
C VAL A 224 -25.88 4.12 9.38
N GLU A 225 -26.53 5.24 9.62
CA GLU A 225 -27.86 5.53 9.08
C GLU A 225 -27.85 5.65 7.55
N GLU A 226 -26.78 6.25 7.00
CA GLU A 226 -26.67 6.43 5.56
C GLU A 226 -26.42 5.09 4.84
N ILE A 227 -25.60 4.21 5.40
CA ILE A 227 -25.42 2.84 4.87
C ILE A 227 -26.72 2.06 4.94
N ASP A 228 -27.45 2.13 6.05
CA ASP A 228 -28.78 1.47 6.17
C ASP A 228 -29.73 1.97 5.08
N ARG A 229 -29.78 3.29 4.85
CA ARG A 229 -30.61 3.91 3.82
C ARG A 229 -30.27 3.45 2.39
N ILE A 230 -28.97 3.52 2.01
CA ILE A 230 -28.59 3.22 0.61
C ILE A 230 -28.61 1.73 0.31
N THR A 231 -28.45 0.88 1.32
CA THR A 231 -28.55 -0.58 1.17
C THR A 231 -29.95 -1.11 1.40
N ASN A 232 -30.96 -0.25 1.66
CA ASN A 232 -32.33 -0.63 2.03
C ASN A 232 -32.39 -1.62 3.21
N GLY A 233 -31.51 -1.44 4.22
CA GLY A 233 -31.43 -2.28 5.40
C GLY A 233 -30.64 -3.59 5.22
N GLU A 234 -30.14 -3.89 4.01
CA GLU A 234 -29.35 -5.11 3.76
C GLU A 234 -27.95 -5.07 4.35
N GLN A 235 -27.39 -3.87 4.58
CA GLN A 235 -26.05 -3.63 5.10
C GLN A 235 -24.94 -4.12 4.14
N CYS A 236 -23.65 -4.01 4.56
CA CYS A 236 -22.50 -4.37 3.73
C CYS A 236 -22.10 -5.83 3.89
N ASP A 237 -21.68 -6.47 2.80
CA ASP A 237 -21.05 -7.78 2.80
C ASP A 237 -19.63 -7.73 3.35
N VAL A 238 -18.85 -6.75 2.86
CA VAL A 238 -17.45 -6.56 3.25
C VAL A 238 -17.15 -5.06 3.44
N ILE A 239 -16.48 -4.76 4.53
CA ILE A 239 -15.98 -3.40 4.83
C ILE A 239 -14.46 -3.43 4.86
N PHE A 240 -13.82 -2.57 4.08
CA PHE A 240 -12.36 -2.36 4.11
C PHE A 240 -12.06 -1.10 4.91
N ASP A 241 -11.45 -1.29 6.06
CA ASP A 241 -11.05 -0.19 6.94
C ASP A 241 -9.60 0.21 6.68
N ASN A 242 -9.42 1.26 5.84
CA ASN A 242 -8.11 1.85 5.57
C ASN A 242 -7.71 2.92 6.61
N ILE A 243 -8.58 3.19 7.60
CA ILE A 243 -8.36 4.22 8.61
C ILE A 243 -7.69 3.60 9.85
N GLY A 244 -8.25 2.51 10.38
CA GLY A 244 -7.69 1.77 11.51
C GLY A 244 -7.68 2.57 12.81
N ILE A 245 -8.79 3.25 13.13
CA ILE A 245 -9.00 3.93 14.42
C ILE A 245 -10.02 3.17 15.25
N LYS A 246 -10.02 3.39 16.56
CA LYS A 246 -10.88 2.68 17.52
C LYS A 246 -12.35 2.68 17.08
N ASP A 247 -12.89 3.84 16.74
CA ASP A 247 -14.31 4.00 16.43
C ASP A 247 -14.71 3.37 15.09
N SER A 248 -13.79 3.29 14.11
CA SER A 248 -14.10 2.73 12.78
C SER A 248 -14.51 1.26 12.82
N ILE A 249 -13.94 0.46 13.72
CA ILE A 249 -14.28 -0.96 13.88
C ILE A 249 -15.67 -1.12 14.51
N GLU A 250 -15.96 -0.35 15.57
CA GLU A 250 -17.26 -0.39 16.23
C GLU A 250 -18.40 0.04 15.30
N GLU A 251 -18.20 1.14 14.55
CA GLU A 251 -19.17 1.59 13.54
C GLU A 251 -19.33 0.57 12.40
N SER A 252 -18.22 -0.01 11.94
CA SER A 252 -18.23 -1.04 10.89
C SER A 252 -19.09 -2.25 11.30
N LEU A 253 -19.03 -2.68 12.55
CA LEU A 253 -19.88 -3.77 13.04
C LEU A 253 -21.36 -3.46 12.92
N LYS A 254 -21.78 -2.19 13.07
CA LYS A 254 -23.18 -1.78 12.94
C LYS A 254 -23.67 -1.75 11.48
N MET A 255 -22.75 -1.52 10.53
CA MET A 255 -23.02 -1.44 9.09
C MET A 255 -22.87 -2.79 8.36
N LEU A 256 -22.35 -3.80 9.04
CA LEU A 256 -22.05 -5.11 8.48
C LEU A 256 -23.23 -6.07 8.65
N ARG A 257 -23.67 -6.72 7.58
CA ARG A 257 -24.71 -7.74 7.64
C ARG A 257 -24.28 -8.97 8.48
N PRO A 258 -25.21 -9.81 8.91
CA PRO A 258 -24.85 -11.12 9.46
C PRO A 258 -23.99 -11.93 8.47
N GLY A 259 -22.92 -12.57 8.98
CA GLY A 259 -21.93 -13.30 8.17
C GLY A 259 -21.02 -12.42 7.34
N GLY A 260 -21.05 -11.11 7.52
CA GLY A 260 -20.17 -10.18 6.79
C GLY A 260 -18.78 -10.05 7.44
N LYS A 261 -17.88 -9.33 6.75
CA LYS A 261 -16.46 -9.24 7.11
C LYS A 261 -15.97 -7.80 7.19
N ILE A 262 -15.20 -7.48 8.23
CA ILE A 262 -14.38 -6.27 8.30
C ILE A 262 -12.94 -6.67 8.00
N ILE A 263 -12.34 -6.06 6.98
CA ILE A 263 -10.94 -6.23 6.64
C ILE A 263 -10.18 -4.99 7.12
N VAL A 264 -9.39 -5.16 8.17
CA VAL A 264 -8.61 -4.09 8.80
C VAL A 264 -7.28 -3.94 8.07
N VAL A 265 -7.11 -2.81 7.42
CA VAL A 265 -5.92 -2.46 6.62
C VAL A 265 -5.10 -1.37 7.32
N GLY A 266 -5.77 -0.31 7.80
CA GLY A 266 -5.17 0.75 8.61
C GLY A 266 -4.88 0.30 10.04
N TYR A 267 -3.90 0.94 10.69
CA TYR A 267 -3.50 0.63 12.08
C TYR A 267 -3.00 1.88 12.81
N ASN A 268 -3.82 2.93 12.83
CA ASN A 268 -3.46 4.17 13.52
C ASN A 268 -3.63 4.08 15.04
N ASP A 269 -4.68 3.39 15.52
CA ASP A 269 -4.86 3.15 16.94
C ASP A 269 -4.40 1.75 17.34
N PRO A 270 -3.80 1.58 18.54
CA PRO A 270 -3.29 0.28 18.99
C PRO A 270 -4.39 -0.67 19.46
N GLU A 271 -5.55 -0.15 19.84
CA GLU A 271 -6.64 -0.89 20.44
C GLU A 271 -8.00 -0.47 19.87
N PHE A 272 -8.96 -1.38 19.88
CA PHE A 272 -10.36 -1.11 19.57
C PHE A 272 -11.29 -1.87 20.52
N GLU A 273 -12.51 -1.37 20.68
CA GLU A 273 -13.57 -2.08 21.40
C GLU A 273 -14.56 -2.70 20.40
N ALA A 274 -15.06 -3.88 20.70
CA ALA A 274 -16.06 -4.53 19.88
C ALA A 274 -17.13 -5.20 20.77
N ASN A 275 -18.39 -5.11 20.34
CA ASN A 275 -19.46 -5.87 20.99
C ASN A 275 -19.30 -7.36 20.64
N TYR A 276 -18.79 -8.14 21.59
CA TYR A 276 -18.52 -9.55 21.40
C TYR A 276 -19.79 -10.36 21.06
N GLN A 277 -20.93 -10.03 21.66
CA GLN A 277 -22.21 -10.70 21.35
C GLN A 277 -22.64 -10.46 19.90
N GLU A 278 -22.44 -9.24 19.39
CA GLU A 278 -22.72 -8.87 18.01
C GLU A 278 -21.89 -9.72 17.03
N VAL A 279 -20.61 -9.91 17.31
CA VAL A 279 -19.72 -10.74 16.49
C VAL A 279 -20.17 -12.21 16.51
N VAL A 280 -20.44 -12.77 17.69
CA VAL A 280 -20.76 -14.21 17.83
C VAL A 280 -22.14 -14.54 17.30
N ILE A 281 -23.18 -13.78 17.70
CA ILE A 281 -24.57 -14.10 17.34
C ILE A 281 -24.83 -13.90 15.84
N LYS A 282 -24.16 -12.92 15.22
CA LYS A 282 -24.32 -12.62 13.80
C LYS A 282 -23.22 -13.21 12.92
N GLU A 283 -22.34 -14.05 13.45
CA GLU A 283 -21.22 -14.68 12.71
C GLU A 283 -20.36 -13.66 11.93
N LYS A 284 -20.13 -12.48 12.49
CA LYS A 284 -19.31 -11.45 11.83
C LYS A 284 -17.83 -11.73 11.99
N GLU A 285 -17.04 -11.40 10.98
CA GLU A 285 -15.58 -11.62 10.99
C GLU A 285 -14.83 -10.29 11.05
N ILE A 286 -13.77 -10.21 11.89
CA ILE A 286 -12.79 -9.11 11.89
C ILE A 286 -11.44 -9.70 11.50
N ILE A 287 -10.90 -9.28 10.36
CA ILE A 287 -9.71 -9.87 9.74
C ILE A 287 -8.67 -8.80 9.50
N GLY A 288 -7.51 -8.91 10.16
CA GLY A 288 -6.35 -8.07 9.85
C GLY A 288 -5.60 -8.54 8.61
N ILE A 289 -5.03 -7.59 7.88
CA ILE A 289 -4.10 -7.88 6.79
C ILE A 289 -2.72 -7.31 7.09
N ARG A 290 -1.70 -7.87 6.43
CA ARG A 290 -0.35 -7.34 6.42
C ARG A 290 0.23 -7.45 5.02
N GLY A 291 0.42 -6.30 4.35
CA GLY A 291 0.99 -6.26 3.00
C GLY A 291 0.31 -7.27 2.06
N SER A 292 1.12 -8.03 1.35
CA SER A 292 0.64 -8.98 0.34
C SER A 292 1.62 -10.13 0.11
N ASN A 293 1.20 -11.16 -0.61
CA ASN A 293 2.10 -12.20 -1.10
C ASN A 293 2.74 -11.81 -2.43
N LYS A 294 3.88 -12.41 -2.78
CA LYS A 294 4.53 -12.19 -4.09
C LYS A 294 3.63 -12.58 -5.27
N SER A 295 2.80 -13.61 -5.13
CA SER A 295 1.80 -13.98 -6.14
C SER A 295 0.76 -12.90 -6.38
N ASP A 296 0.38 -12.17 -5.33
CA ASP A 296 -0.57 -11.07 -5.46
C ASP A 296 0.03 -9.90 -6.24
N LEU A 297 1.36 -9.67 -6.09
CA LEU A 297 2.06 -8.63 -6.84
C LEU A 297 2.06 -8.91 -8.35
N VAL A 298 2.25 -10.17 -8.75
CA VAL A 298 2.14 -10.56 -10.17
C VAL A 298 0.77 -10.21 -10.73
N GLU A 299 -0.28 -10.52 -9.99
CA GLU A 299 -1.66 -10.21 -10.41
C GLU A 299 -1.94 -8.70 -10.40
N ALA A 300 -1.41 -7.96 -9.41
CA ALA A 300 -1.55 -6.50 -9.34
C ALA A 300 -0.88 -5.82 -10.55
N ILE A 301 0.33 -6.27 -10.93
CA ILE A 301 1.02 -5.81 -12.14
C ILE A 301 0.15 -6.07 -13.37
N ASN A 302 -0.37 -7.28 -13.55
CA ASN A 302 -1.24 -7.65 -14.66
C ASN A 302 -2.50 -6.77 -14.76
N LEU A 303 -3.10 -6.39 -13.62
CA LEU A 303 -4.27 -5.50 -13.62
C LEU A 303 -3.92 -4.10 -14.11
N VAL A 304 -2.74 -3.60 -13.75
CA VAL A 304 -2.25 -2.29 -14.21
C VAL A 304 -1.86 -2.33 -15.69
N GLU A 305 -1.13 -3.34 -16.13
CA GLU A 305 -0.75 -3.53 -17.54
C GLU A 305 -1.97 -3.62 -18.47
N LYS A 306 -3.04 -4.27 -18.02
CA LYS A 306 -4.31 -4.34 -18.76
C LYS A 306 -5.17 -3.08 -18.66
N GLY A 307 -4.73 -2.05 -17.92
CA GLY A 307 -5.48 -0.81 -17.69
C GLY A 307 -6.76 -0.99 -16.88
N ILE A 308 -6.93 -2.13 -16.19
CA ILE A 308 -8.06 -2.41 -15.31
C ILE A 308 -7.95 -1.57 -14.03
N VAL A 309 -6.74 -1.51 -13.46
CA VAL A 309 -6.40 -0.60 -12.37
C VAL A 309 -5.49 0.48 -12.93
N LYS A 310 -5.87 1.73 -12.74
CA LYS A 310 -5.07 2.91 -13.09
C LYS A 310 -4.63 3.59 -11.80
N PRO A 311 -3.37 3.38 -11.35
CA PRO A 311 -2.90 4.00 -10.13
C PRO A 311 -3.05 5.52 -10.18
N TYR A 312 -3.77 6.09 -9.20
CA TYR A 312 -3.99 7.52 -9.14
C TYR A 312 -2.88 8.21 -8.36
N ILE A 313 -2.09 9.02 -9.08
CA ILE A 313 -1.04 9.85 -8.50
C ILE A 313 -1.55 11.28 -8.37
N TYR A 314 -1.60 11.77 -7.13
CA TYR A 314 -2.09 13.11 -6.82
C TYR A 314 -1.06 14.19 -7.15
N LYS A 315 0.19 14.00 -6.72
CA LYS A 315 1.28 14.95 -6.92
C LYS A 315 2.63 14.23 -6.92
N THR A 316 3.56 14.72 -7.73
CA THR A 316 4.96 14.31 -7.71
C THR A 316 5.83 15.39 -7.05
N TYR A 317 6.92 14.98 -6.42
CA TYR A 317 7.91 15.81 -5.75
C TYR A 317 9.32 15.39 -6.16
N LYS A 318 10.31 16.26 -6.03
CA LYS A 318 11.71 15.88 -6.08
C LYS A 318 12.16 15.33 -4.73
N LEU A 319 13.32 14.66 -4.70
CA LEU A 319 13.86 14.12 -3.45
C LEU A 319 14.07 15.21 -2.39
N GLU A 320 14.52 16.39 -2.80
CA GLU A 320 14.75 17.56 -1.95
C GLU A 320 13.47 18.07 -1.26
N GLU A 321 12.32 17.76 -1.84
CA GLU A 321 10.99 18.17 -1.34
C GLU A 321 10.30 17.07 -0.51
N ILE A 322 10.98 15.96 -0.21
CA ILE A 322 10.38 14.79 0.43
C ILE A 322 9.73 15.12 1.79
N ASN A 323 10.33 15.99 2.57
CA ASN A 323 9.77 16.39 3.87
C ASN A 323 8.48 17.21 3.70
N GLU A 324 8.40 18.10 2.70
CA GLU A 324 7.15 18.79 2.36
C GLU A 324 6.05 17.78 1.96
N ALA A 325 6.42 16.78 1.17
CA ALA A 325 5.50 15.74 0.73
C ALA A 325 4.99 14.90 1.92
N LEU A 326 5.85 14.56 2.88
CA LEU A 326 5.52 13.85 4.11
C LEU A 326 4.61 14.69 5.03
N ASP A 327 4.87 16.00 5.15
CA ASP A 327 4.02 16.92 5.91
C ASP A 327 2.62 17.03 5.31
N ASN A 328 2.52 17.11 3.97
CA ASN A 328 1.25 17.11 3.26
C ASN A 328 0.47 15.80 3.46
N LEU A 329 1.18 14.66 3.53
CA LEU A 329 0.58 13.38 3.84
C LEU A 329 0.06 13.34 5.30
N ARG A 330 0.86 13.81 6.26
CA ARG A 330 0.53 13.90 7.70
C ARG A 330 -0.70 14.75 7.95
N ASN A 331 -0.79 15.89 7.27
CA ASN A 331 -1.91 16.82 7.40
C ASN A 331 -3.17 16.38 6.64
N GLY A 332 -3.12 15.25 5.92
CA GLY A 332 -4.26 14.72 5.16
C GLY A 332 -4.63 15.53 3.92
N SER A 333 -3.76 16.48 3.48
CA SER A 333 -4.00 17.33 2.31
C SER A 333 -3.81 16.58 0.97
N SER A 334 -3.13 15.43 0.98
CA SER A 334 -2.99 14.58 -0.20
C SER A 334 -4.32 13.96 -0.60
N LEU A 335 -4.71 14.13 -1.87
CA LEU A 335 -5.98 13.61 -2.40
C LEU A 335 -5.85 12.19 -2.98
N GLY A 336 -4.67 11.62 -2.98
CA GLY A 336 -4.34 10.29 -3.51
C GLY A 336 -2.91 9.91 -3.16
N ARG A 337 -2.28 9.04 -3.94
CA ARG A 337 -0.87 8.68 -3.73
C ARG A 337 0.05 9.83 -4.17
N THR A 338 1.08 10.07 -3.40
CA THR A 338 2.14 11.03 -3.67
C THR A 338 3.42 10.27 -3.98
N VAL A 339 4.22 10.76 -4.91
CA VAL A 339 5.41 10.05 -5.40
C VAL A 339 6.59 11.01 -5.49
N VAL A 340 7.76 10.58 -5.02
CA VAL A 340 9.05 11.22 -5.29
C VAL A 340 9.59 10.70 -6.61
N VAL A 341 10.02 11.59 -7.50
CA VAL A 341 10.58 11.24 -8.81
C VAL A 341 12.05 11.60 -8.88
N PHE A 342 12.81 10.77 -9.62
CA PHE A 342 14.24 10.91 -9.83
C PHE A 342 14.55 11.05 -11.33
N ASP A 343 15.61 11.77 -11.68
CA ASP A 343 16.06 12.01 -13.06
C ASP A 343 16.60 10.76 -13.78
#